data_536cc49925437c67444b58062af173e5
#
_entry.id   536cc49925437c67444b58062af173e5
#
_cell.length_a   1.000
_cell.length_b   1.000
_cell.length_c   1.000
_cell.angle_alpha   90.00
_cell.angle_beta   90.00
_cell.angle_gamma   90.00
#
_symmetry.space_group_name_H-M   'P 1'
#
loop_
_entity.id
_entity.type
_entity.pdbx_description
1 polymer ?
#
loop_
_entity_poly.entity_id
_entity_poly.type
_entity_poly.pdbx_seq_one_letter_code
_entity_poly.pdbx_strand_id
1 'polypeptide(L)'
;MDESALLRFYRGAGTDHRGRRLADILAFDEARLESTHDFIQWLFPLPELSGANAQAPLLSATDRAAFAADPALRAALRRSFDTMLAFYGLERRGESEGVSVLRGPRYGERSAEWLERPHNVLRISRMLRSLSLLGCGPEARAMLA
;
A
#
# COMPACT_ATOMS: atom_id res chain seq x y z
N MET A 1 -9.34 -12.60 21.78
CA MET A 1 -9.61 -12.91 20.38
C MET A 1 -8.39 -12.56 19.54
N ASP A 2 -7.97 -13.49 18.72
CA ASP A 2 -6.74 -13.31 17.96
C ASP A 2 -6.95 -12.33 16.80
N GLU A 3 -5.95 -11.51 16.56
CA GLU A 3 -5.94 -10.64 15.40
C GLU A 3 -5.74 -11.45 14.12
N SER A 4 -6.23 -10.94 13.00
CA SER A 4 -6.01 -11.56 11.70
C SER A 4 -4.52 -11.54 11.33
N ALA A 5 -4.15 -12.41 10.38
CA ALA A 5 -2.79 -12.42 9.85
C ALA A 5 -2.42 -11.05 9.27
N LEU A 6 -3.38 -10.38 8.61
CA LEU A 6 -3.18 -9.04 8.05
C LEU A 6 -2.84 -8.01 9.14
N LEU A 7 -3.59 -7.98 10.23
CA LEU A 7 -3.33 -7.03 11.32
C LEU A 7 -1.99 -7.32 11.99
N ARG A 8 -1.66 -8.59 12.23
CA ARG A 8 -0.35 -8.94 12.78
C ARG A 8 0.78 -8.51 11.87
N PHE A 9 0.61 -8.68 10.56
CA PHE A 9 1.58 -8.23 9.56
C PHE A 9 1.78 -6.71 9.67
N TYR A 10 0.70 -5.95 9.71
CA TYR A 10 0.77 -4.49 9.77
C TYR A 10 1.31 -3.97 11.10
N ARG A 11 1.13 -4.72 12.19
CA ARG A 11 1.70 -4.35 13.50
C ARG A 11 3.17 -4.75 13.65
N GLY A 12 3.74 -5.44 12.67
CA GLY A 12 5.12 -5.93 12.76
C GLY A 12 5.28 -7.20 13.57
N ALA A 13 4.18 -7.82 14.00
CA ALA A 13 4.21 -9.04 14.82
C ALA A 13 4.07 -10.33 13.99
N GLY A 14 3.77 -10.21 12.69
CA GLY A 14 3.58 -11.36 11.82
C GLY A 14 4.18 -11.14 10.45
N THR A 15 4.02 -12.14 9.58
CA THR A 15 4.57 -12.12 8.23
C THR A 15 3.46 -12.35 7.21
N ASP A 16 3.76 -12.08 5.93
CA ASP A 16 2.89 -12.46 4.84
C ASP A 16 3.04 -13.98 4.57
N HIS A 17 2.40 -14.46 3.50
CA HIS A 17 2.40 -15.88 3.15
C HIS A 17 3.79 -16.40 2.71
N ARG A 18 4.74 -15.50 2.46
CA ARG A 18 6.10 -15.85 2.07
C ARG A 18 7.12 -15.63 3.20
N GLY A 19 6.64 -15.41 4.42
CA GLY A 19 7.51 -15.19 5.57
C GLY A 19 8.17 -13.82 5.61
N ARG A 20 7.66 -12.84 4.85
CA ARG A 20 8.20 -11.48 4.83
C ARG A 20 7.44 -10.61 5.82
N ARG A 21 8.16 -9.81 6.58
CA ARG A 21 7.55 -8.78 7.43
C ARG A 21 7.29 -7.53 6.61
N LEU A 22 6.42 -6.67 7.11
CA LEU A 22 6.16 -5.38 6.45
C LEU A 22 7.47 -4.62 6.20
N ALA A 23 8.34 -4.55 7.21
CA ALA A 23 9.61 -3.84 7.08
C ALA A 23 10.50 -4.43 5.97
N ASP A 24 10.46 -5.73 5.76
CA ASP A 24 11.22 -6.38 4.69
C ASP A 24 10.77 -5.90 3.31
N ILE A 25 9.45 -5.81 3.12
CA ILE A 25 8.88 -5.37 1.84
C ILE A 25 9.17 -3.88 1.61
N LEU A 26 9.03 -3.06 2.64
CA LEU A 26 9.27 -1.62 2.52
C LEU A 26 10.76 -1.31 2.28
N ALA A 27 11.65 -2.28 2.47
CA ALA A 27 13.06 -2.16 2.17
C ALA A 27 13.42 -2.66 0.76
N PHE A 28 12.47 -3.16 -0.03
CA PHE A 28 12.73 -3.59 -1.40
C PHE A 28 13.22 -2.43 -2.25
N ASP A 29 14.20 -2.70 -3.15
CA ASP A 29 14.60 -1.71 -4.14
C ASP A 29 13.57 -1.64 -5.27
N GLU A 30 13.75 -0.69 -6.19
CA GLU A 30 12.80 -0.44 -7.27
C GLU A 30 12.64 -1.65 -8.19
N ALA A 31 13.74 -2.34 -8.50
CA ALA A 31 13.70 -3.51 -9.36
C ALA A 31 12.89 -4.65 -8.72
N ARG A 32 13.05 -4.84 -7.41
CA ARG A 32 12.32 -5.89 -6.70
C ARG A 32 10.84 -5.56 -6.53
N LEU A 33 10.51 -4.30 -6.30
CA LEU A 33 9.12 -3.85 -6.27
C LEU A 33 8.45 -4.09 -7.63
N GLU A 34 9.16 -3.83 -8.73
CA GLU A 34 8.63 -4.03 -10.07
C GLU A 34 8.41 -5.50 -10.38
N SER A 35 9.36 -6.36 -10.03
CA SER A 35 9.34 -7.77 -10.43
C SER A 35 8.57 -8.69 -9.49
N THR A 36 8.23 -8.25 -8.29
CA THR A 36 7.51 -9.06 -7.30
C THR A 36 6.02 -8.73 -7.36
N HIS A 37 5.17 -9.75 -7.54
CA HIS A 37 3.75 -9.56 -7.80
C HIS A 37 2.83 -10.11 -6.70
N ASP A 38 3.38 -10.49 -5.55
CA ASP A 38 2.59 -11.10 -4.47
C ASP A 38 2.68 -10.35 -3.14
N PHE A 39 3.13 -9.08 -3.16
CA PHE A 39 3.21 -8.27 -1.93
C PHE A 39 2.19 -7.15 -1.87
N ILE A 40 1.79 -6.62 -3.02
CA ILE A 40 0.93 -5.42 -3.06
C ILE A 40 -0.41 -5.67 -2.38
N GLN A 41 -0.90 -6.90 -2.40
CA GLN A 41 -2.16 -7.29 -1.80
C GLN A 41 -2.08 -7.26 -0.26
N TRP A 42 -0.91 -7.44 0.31
CA TRP A 42 -0.69 -7.33 1.75
C TRP A 42 -0.52 -5.87 2.17
N LEU A 43 0.12 -5.06 1.34
CA LEU A 43 0.28 -3.62 1.64
C LEU A 43 -1.05 -2.87 1.51
N PHE A 44 -1.85 -3.23 0.52
CA PHE A 44 -3.11 -2.55 0.21
C PHE A 44 -4.23 -3.58 0.05
N PRO A 45 -4.71 -4.15 1.19
CA PRO A 45 -5.69 -5.24 1.14
C PRO A 45 -7.07 -4.74 0.72
N LEU A 46 -7.83 -5.63 0.10
CA LEU A 46 -9.20 -5.39 -0.33
C LEU A 46 -10.10 -6.53 0.17
N PRO A 47 -11.42 -6.30 0.26
CA PRO A 47 -12.35 -7.33 0.71
C PRO A 47 -12.63 -8.43 -0.32
N GLU A 48 -12.18 -8.27 -1.58
CA GLU A 48 -12.39 -9.25 -2.63
C GLU A 48 -11.13 -10.08 -2.88
N LEU A 49 -11.32 -11.28 -3.42
CA LEU A 49 -10.21 -12.14 -3.83
C LEU A 49 -9.39 -11.45 -4.93
N SER A 50 -8.07 -11.62 -4.86
CA SER A 50 -7.17 -11.15 -5.90
C SER A 50 -7.04 -12.21 -7.00
N GLY A 51 -7.25 -11.82 -8.25
CA GLY A 51 -7.02 -12.70 -9.39
C GLY A 51 -5.54 -13.02 -9.60
N ALA A 52 -4.65 -12.16 -9.09
CA ALA A 52 -3.21 -12.32 -9.25
C ALA A 52 -2.56 -13.11 -8.11
N ASN A 53 -3.21 -13.19 -6.95
CA ASN A 53 -2.64 -13.85 -5.77
C ASN A 53 -3.74 -14.46 -4.92
N ALA A 54 -3.95 -15.77 -5.08
CA ALA A 54 -4.98 -16.51 -4.34
C ALA A 54 -4.69 -16.59 -2.83
N GLN A 55 -3.46 -16.31 -2.41
CA GLN A 55 -3.05 -16.34 -1.00
C GLN A 55 -3.10 -14.94 -0.36
N ALA A 56 -3.59 -13.95 -1.08
CA ALA A 56 -3.74 -12.60 -0.57
C ALA A 56 -4.75 -12.59 0.60
N PRO A 57 -4.50 -11.75 1.63
CA PRO A 57 -5.46 -11.65 2.72
C PRO A 57 -6.72 -10.94 2.25
N LEU A 58 -7.86 -11.36 2.78
CA LEU A 58 -9.12 -10.68 2.56
C LEU A 58 -9.37 -9.70 3.69
N LEU A 59 -9.67 -8.46 3.33
CA LEU A 59 -9.94 -7.41 4.31
C LEU A 59 -11.32 -7.60 4.90
N SER A 60 -11.38 -7.91 6.19
CA SER A 60 -12.65 -8.09 6.90
C SER A 60 -13.18 -6.77 7.46
N ALA A 61 -14.45 -6.77 7.88
CA ALA A 61 -15.03 -5.62 8.57
C ALA A 61 -14.28 -5.32 9.88
N THR A 62 -13.83 -6.36 10.58
CA THR A 62 -13.04 -6.21 11.80
C THR A 62 -11.70 -5.55 11.50
N ASP A 63 -11.04 -5.95 10.42
CA ASP A 63 -9.78 -5.34 9.99
C ASP A 63 -9.97 -3.85 9.67
N ARG A 64 -11.03 -3.51 8.95
CA ARG A 64 -11.34 -2.11 8.61
C ARG A 64 -11.58 -1.27 9.87
N ALA A 65 -12.32 -1.83 10.84
CA ALA A 65 -12.58 -1.15 12.09
C ALA A 65 -11.29 -0.90 12.87
N ALA A 66 -10.36 -1.87 12.86
CA ALA A 66 -9.07 -1.72 13.53
C ALA A 66 -8.25 -0.58 12.92
N PHE A 67 -8.19 -0.48 11.59
CA PHE A 67 -7.49 0.63 10.92
C PHE A 67 -8.15 1.97 11.25
N ALA A 68 -9.46 2.03 11.27
CA ALA A 68 -10.18 3.27 11.58
C ALA A 68 -9.92 3.73 13.02
N ALA A 69 -9.79 2.78 13.95
CA ALA A 69 -9.63 3.08 15.37
C ALA A 69 -8.18 3.29 15.81
N ASP A 70 -7.20 2.78 15.06
CA ASP A 70 -5.81 2.77 15.50
C ASP A 70 -4.93 3.65 14.62
N PRO A 71 -4.50 4.83 15.12
CA PRO A 71 -3.61 5.71 14.35
C PRO A 71 -2.28 5.05 13.97
N ALA A 72 -1.78 4.10 14.76
CA ALA A 72 -0.53 3.40 14.45
C ALA A 72 -0.66 2.55 13.19
N LEU A 73 -1.82 1.91 12.99
CA LEU A 73 -2.08 1.14 11.77
C LEU A 73 -2.15 2.06 10.55
N ARG A 74 -2.81 3.21 10.67
CA ARG A 74 -2.88 4.18 9.58
C ARG A 74 -1.50 4.77 9.27
N ALA A 75 -0.68 5.01 10.28
CA ALA A 75 0.70 5.47 10.07
C ALA A 75 1.52 4.42 9.31
N ALA A 76 1.35 3.15 9.64
CA ALA A 76 2.01 2.06 8.91
C ALA A 76 1.52 2.00 7.45
N LEU A 77 0.23 2.19 7.22
CA LEU A 77 -0.34 2.24 5.87
C LEU A 77 0.24 3.41 5.07
N ARG A 78 0.43 4.57 5.70
CA ARG A 78 1.07 5.70 5.03
C ARG A 78 2.52 5.40 4.66
N ARG A 79 3.24 4.63 5.49
CA ARG A 79 4.61 4.20 5.12
C ARG A 79 4.59 3.30 3.89
N SER A 80 3.62 2.39 3.78
CA SER A 80 3.44 1.58 2.58
C SER A 80 3.15 2.47 1.38
N PHE A 81 2.28 3.45 1.55
CA PHE A 81 1.94 4.42 0.52
C PHE A 81 3.19 5.21 0.08
N ASP A 82 3.97 5.70 1.03
CA ASP A 82 5.20 6.45 0.74
C ASP A 82 6.20 5.60 -0.05
N THR A 83 6.32 4.32 0.28
CA THR A 83 7.21 3.41 -0.42
C THR A 83 6.81 3.28 -1.90
N MET A 84 5.51 3.10 -2.16
CA MET A 84 5.04 3.00 -3.53
C MET A 84 5.09 4.34 -4.26
N LEU A 85 4.82 5.45 -3.57
CA LEU A 85 4.98 6.78 -4.18
C LEU A 85 6.42 7.00 -4.64
N ALA A 86 7.41 6.64 -3.80
CA ALA A 86 8.81 6.76 -4.19
C ALA A 86 9.11 5.91 -5.41
N PHE A 87 8.56 4.70 -5.49
CA PHE A 87 8.69 3.82 -6.65
C PHE A 87 8.17 4.52 -7.92
N TYR A 88 7.07 5.26 -7.81
CA TYR A 88 6.48 5.98 -8.95
C TYR A 88 7.14 7.34 -9.22
N GLY A 89 8.05 7.77 -8.37
CA GLY A 89 8.69 9.09 -8.48
C GLY A 89 7.84 10.21 -7.90
N LEU A 90 6.94 9.90 -6.99
CA LEU A 90 6.04 10.84 -6.33
C LEU A 90 6.44 11.02 -4.87
N GLU A 91 5.95 12.10 -4.25
CA GLU A 91 6.19 12.42 -2.84
C GLU A 91 4.90 12.83 -2.16
N ARG A 92 4.71 12.36 -0.92
CA ARG A 92 3.62 12.80 -0.07
C ARG A 92 4.13 13.92 0.85
N ARG A 93 3.31 14.96 1.00
CA ARG A 93 3.55 16.03 1.96
C ARG A 93 2.34 16.19 2.86
N GLY A 94 2.57 16.14 4.16
CA GLY A 94 1.52 16.21 5.14
C GLY A 94 0.72 14.92 5.25
N GLU A 95 -0.37 14.98 6.01
CA GLU A 95 -1.27 13.85 6.21
C GLU A 95 -2.67 14.33 6.47
N SER A 96 -3.65 13.40 6.38
CA SER A 96 -5.07 13.70 6.57
C SER A 96 -5.51 14.83 5.63
N GLU A 97 -6.33 15.77 6.08
CA GLU A 97 -6.88 16.80 5.21
C GLU A 97 -5.84 17.77 4.65
N GLY A 98 -4.67 17.85 5.28
CA GLY A 98 -3.58 18.71 4.79
C GLY A 98 -2.64 18.03 3.81
N VAL A 99 -2.94 16.81 3.39
CA VAL A 99 -2.03 16.01 2.56
C VAL A 99 -2.03 16.49 1.11
N SER A 100 -0.85 16.43 0.48
CA SER A 100 -0.68 16.60 -0.97
C SER A 100 0.28 15.54 -1.50
N VAL A 101 0.12 15.21 -2.78
CA VAL A 101 1.02 14.31 -3.50
C VAL A 101 1.60 15.07 -4.68
N LEU A 102 2.92 15.14 -4.73
CA LEU A 102 3.65 15.95 -5.70
C LEU A 102 4.59 15.06 -6.51
N ARG A 103 4.94 15.53 -7.71
CA ARG A 103 5.99 14.89 -8.49
C ARG A 103 7.33 15.17 -7.84
N GLY A 104 8.09 14.11 -7.55
CA GLY A 104 9.44 14.24 -7.02
C GLY A 104 10.47 14.46 -8.14
N PRO A 105 11.75 14.66 -7.77
CA PRO A 105 12.81 14.91 -8.75
C PRO A 105 13.06 13.75 -9.71
N ARG A 106 12.66 12.54 -9.34
CA ARG A 106 12.84 11.35 -10.18
C ARG A 106 11.60 11.00 -11.00
N TYR A 107 10.55 11.81 -10.97
CA TYR A 107 9.29 11.46 -11.64
C TYR A 107 9.45 11.21 -13.13
N GLY A 108 10.22 12.04 -13.84
CA GLY A 108 10.44 11.86 -15.26
C GLY A 108 11.11 10.53 -15.59
N GLU A 109 12.14 10.16 -14.81
CA GLU A 109 12.83 8.88 -14.96
C GLU A 109 11.93 7.71 -14.61
N ARG A 110 11.24 7.80 -13.47
CA ARG A 110 10.43 6.69 -12.99
C ARG A 110 9.18 6.46 -13.85
N SER A 111 8.51 7.53 -14.26
CA SER A 111 7.29 7.39 -15.06
C SER A 111 7.57 6.77 -16.43
N ALA A 112 8.74 7.02 -17.01
CA ALA A 112 9.12 6.40 -18.27
C ALA A 112 9.17 4.87 -18.15
N GLU A 113 9.51 4.35 -16.97
CA GLU A 113 9.57 2.92 -16.75
C GLU A 113 8.21 2.30 -16.41
N TRP A 114 7.47 2.88 -15.44
CA TRP A 114 6.29 2.21 -14.94
C TRP A 114 5.04 2.44 -15.80
N LEU A 115 4.96 3.52 -16.57
CA LEU A 115 3.80 3.79 -17.42
C LEU A 115 3.64 2.74 -18.54
N GLU A 116 4.71 2.12 -18.98
CA GLU A 116 4.68 1.12 -20.03
C GLU A 116 4.29 -0.27 -19.53
N ARG A 117 4.07 -0.43 -18.23
CA ARG A 117 3.77 -1.72 -17.61
C ARG A 117 2.38 -1.71 -17.02
N PRO A 118 1.40 -2.37 -17.65
CA PRO A 118 -0.02 -2.28 -17.25
C PRO A 118 -0.29 -2.68 -15.80
N HIS A 119 0.50 -3.58 -15.21
CA HIS A 119 0.28 -4.00 -13.82
C HIS A 119 0.45 -2.85 -12.84
N ASN A 120 1.22 -1.82 -13.17
CA ASN A 120 1.40 -0.66 -12.30
C ASN A 120 0.13 0.18 -12.21
N VAL A 121 -0.62 0.28 -13.28
CA VAL A 121 -1.92 0.97 -13.27
C VAL A 121 -2.89 0.23 -12.37
N LEU A 122 -2.91 -1.10 -12.43
CA LEU A 122 -3.74 -1.92 -11.56
C LEU A 122 -3.34 -1.76 -10.09
N ARG A 123 -2.04 -1.67 -9.81
CA ARG A 123 -1.54 -1.43 -8.44
C ARG A 123 -2.02 -0.09 -7.90
N ILE A 124 -1.98 0.95 -8.72
CA ILE A 124 -2.44 2.29 -8.33
C ILE A 124 -3.93 2.26 -7.98
N SER A 125 -4.75 1.64 -8.81
CA SER A 125 -6.18 1.50 -8.55
C SER A 125 -6.43 0.79 -7.23
N ARG A 126 -5.69 -0.28 -6.97
CA ARG A 126 -5.80 -1.03 -5.71
C ARG A 126 -5.39 -0.18 -4.52
N MET A 127 -4.29 0.58 -4.65
CA MET A 127 -3.82 1.47 -3.58
C MET A 127 -4.89 2.50 -3.21
N LEU A 128 -5.46 3.16 -4.21
CA LEU A 128 -6.49 4.18 -3.98
C LEU A 128 -7.69 3.61 -3.26
N ARG A 129 -8.16 2.46 -3.67
CA ARG A 129 -9.31 1.83 -3.06
C ARG A 129 -9.03 1.39 -1.63
N SER A 130 -7.89 0.74 -1.40
CA SER A 130 -7.50 0.26 -0.06
C SER A 130 -7.32 1.43 0.91
N LEU A 131 -6.63 2.50 0.50
CA LEU A 131 -6.48 3.70 1.31
C LEU A 131 -7.83 4.27 1.73
N SER A 132 -8.78 4.34 0.80
CA SER A 132 -10.12 4.86 1.07
C SER A 132 -10.87 3.99 2.08
N LEU A 133 -10.75 2.67 1.99
CA LEU A 133 -11.41 1.74 2.88
C LEU A 133 -10.79 1.71 4.28
N LEU A 134 -9.50 2.04 4.39
CA LEU A 134 -8.74 1.89 5.64
C LEU A 134 -8.56 3.20 6.41
N GLY A 135 -9.33 4.23 6.08
CA GLY A 135 -9.31 5.47 6.84
C GLY A 135 -8.29 6.49 6.35
N CYS A 136 -7.67 6.26 5.19
CA CYS A 136 -6.73 7.19 4.56
C CYS A 136 -7.30 7.78 3.26
N GLY A 137 -8.60 8.10 3.27
CA GLY A 137 -9.28 8.70 2.12
C GLY A 137 -8.64 10.00 1.63
N PRO A 138 -8.21 10.92 2.51
CA PRO A 138 -7.52 12.14 2.06
C PRO A 138 -6.28 11.84 1.23
N GLU A 139 -5.47 10.85 1.62
CA GLU A 139 -4.27 10.45 0.88
C GLU A 139 -4.64 9.89 -0.50
N ALA A 140 -5.71 9.11 -0.59
CA ALA A 140 -6.17 8.59 -1.88
C ALA A 140 -6.62 9.73 -2.80
N ARG A 141 -7.38 10.69 -2.27
CA ARG A 141 -7.83 11.85 -3.05
C ARG A 141 -6.65 12.72 -3.52
N ALA A 142 -5.65 12.89 -2.65
CA ALA A 142 -4.47 13.68 -3.00
C ALA A 142 -3.71 13.08 -4.18
N MET A 143 -3.66 11.75 -4.27
CA MET A 143 -2.99 11.08 -5.39
C MET A 143 -3.72 11.29 -6.71
N LEU A 144 -5.03 11.50 -6.69
CA LEU A 144 -5.83 11.74 -7.89
C LEU A 144 -5.70 13.18 -8.42
N ALA A 145 -5.25 14.08 -7.58
CA ALA A 145 -5.17 15.52 -7.94
C ALA A 145 -3.96 15.89 -8.85
#